data_4638fab1148e18b3022c9c4a26530ace
#
_entry.id   4638fab1148e18b3022c9c4a26530ace
#
_cell.length_a   1.000
_cell.length_b   1.000
_cell.length_c   1.000
_cell.angle_alpha   90.00
_cell.angle_beta   90.00
_cell.angle_gamma   90.00
#
_symmetry.space_group_name_H-M   'P 1'
#
loop_
_entity.id
_entity.type
_entity.pdbx_description
1 polymer ?
#
loop_
_entity_poly.entity_id
_entity_poly.type
_entity_poly.pdbx_seq_one_letter_code
_entity_poly.pdbx_strand_id
1 'polypeptide(L)'
;MDQYNFKLNNYLFPLISNIDKPNILELGVQRGRSTVKFLEICDKNDGYLFSVDIDDCSNVTKNKRWKFIKSRDDNFSLIKTNIPKKLDIIFIDTLHEAKHVKKIIYNYYNLLNVGGYIFIDDISH
;
A
#
# COMPACT_ATOMS: atom_id res chain seq x y z
N MET A 1 14.08 11.93 -13.63
CA MET A 1 13.34 11.07 -12.69
C MET A 1 12.59 11.96 -11.71
N ASP A 2 11.31 11.75 -11.54
CA ASP A 2 10.57 12.51 -10.55
C ASP A 2 10.88 12.01 -9.13
N GLN A 3 10.54 12.82 -8.15
CA GLN A 3 10.83 12.50 -6.75
C GLN A 3 10.10 11.24 -6.27
N TYR A 4 8.93 10.98 -6.82
CA TYR A 4 8.15 9.81 -6.45
C TYR A 4 8.90 8.52 -6.78
N ASN A 5 9.33 8.36 -8.03
CA ASN A 5 10.08 7.18 -8.44
C ASN A 5 11.42 7.09 -7.71
N PHE A 6 12.06 8.21 -7.46
CA PHE A 6 13.30 8.24 -6.70
C PHE A 6 13.11 7.66 -5.30
N LYS A 7 12.06 8.09 -4.59
CA LYS A 7 11.77 7.60 -3.24
C LYS A 7 11.46 6.10 -3.24
N LEU A 8 10.62 5.65 -4.16
CA LEU A 8 10.26 4.23 -4.24
C LEU A 8 11.50 3.37 -4.51
N ASN A 9 12.30 3.73 -5.50
CA ASN A 9 13.42 2.91 -5.92
C ASN A 9 14.59 2.92 -4.95
N ASN A 10 14.82 4.03 -4.24
CA ASN A 10 16.02 4.19 -3.42
C ASN A 10 15.77 3.94 -1.93
N TYR A 11 14.54 4.08 -1.45
CA TYR A 11 14.26 3.93 -0.03
C TYR A 11 13.33 2.78 0.29
N LEU A 12 12.23 2.64 -0.43
CA LEU A 12 11.22 1.65 -0.07
C LEU A 12 11.56 0.26 -0.62
N PHE A 13 11.75 0.13 -1.92
CA PHE A 13 11.91 -1.19 -2.54
C PHE A 13 13.13 -1.95 -2.04
N PRO A 14 14.28 -1.33 -1.79
CA PRO A 14 15.39 -2.08 -1.19
C PRO A 14 15.07 -2.68 0.16
N LEU A 15 14.22 -2.02 0.96
CA LEU A 15 13.84 -2.52 2.29
C LEU A 15 12.94 -3.75 2.20
N ILE A 16 12.07 -3.81 1.19
CA ILE A 16 11.00 -4.81 1.14
C ILE A 16 11.25 -5.93 0.13
N SER A 17 12.26 -5.79 -0.72
CA SER A 17 12.49 -6.74 -1.81
C SER A 17 12.84 -8.15 -1.34
N ASN A 18 13.23 -8.33 -0.09
CA ASN A 18 13.62 -9.62 0.47
C ASN A 18 12.53 -10.25 1.37
N ILE A 19 11.37 -9.61 1.49
CA ILE A 19 10.29 -10.16 2.31
C ILE A 19 9.64 -11.33 1.56
N ASP A 20 9.63 -12.51 2.18
CA ASP A 20 8.99 -13.68 1.61
C ASP A 20 7.47 -13.59 1.81
N LYS A 21 6.72 -13.87 0.75
CA LYS A 21 5.24 -13.86 0.76
C LYS A 21 4.68 -12.58 1.38
N PRO A 22 5.07 -11.40 0.90
CA PRO A 22 4.62 -10.16 1.53
C PRO A 22 3.13 -9.93 1.32
N ASN A 23 2.45 -9.44 2.36
CA ASN A 23 1.12 -8.89 2.27
C ASN A 23 1.23 -7.37 2.37
N ILE A 24 0.85 -6.68 1.31
CA ILE A 24 1.03 -5.23 1.17
C ILE A 24 -0.33 -4.55 1.10
N LEU A 25 -0.54 -3.54 1.93
CA LEU A 25 -1.70 -2.67 1.84
C LEU A 25 -1.26 -1.32 1.28
N GLU A 26 -1.84 -0.94 0.15
CA GLU A 26 -1.59 0.34 -0.51
C GLU A 26 -2.82 1.23 -0.39
N LEU A 27 -2.67 2.38 0.23
CA LEU A 27 -3.75 3.36 0.34
C LEU A 27 -3.46 4.50 -0.62
N GLY A 28 -4.15 4.48 -1.76
CA GLY A 28 -3.96 5.40 -2.87
C GLY A 28 -3.28 4.72 -4.04
N VAL A 29 -4.00 4.56 -5.14
CA VAL A 29 -3.52 3.91 -6.36
C VAL A 29 -3.17 4.94 -7.42
N GLN A 30 -4.07 5.88 -7.65
CA GLN A 30 -3.96 6.90 -8.69
C GLN A 30 -3.75 6.25 -10.07
N ARG A 31 -2.60 6.50 -10.70
CA ARG A 31 -2.26 5.94 -12.00
C ARG A 31 -1.62 4.56 -11.92
N GLY A 32 -1.40 4.05 -10.72
CA GLY A 32 -0.88 2.70 -10.53
C GLY A 32 0.63 2.58 -10.58
N ARG A 33 1.38 3.67 -10.45
CA ARG A 33 2.85 3.61 -10.51
C ARG A 33 3.45 2.78 -9.38
N SER A 34 3.00 3.01 -8.15
CA SER A 34 3.45 2.18 -7.02
C SER A 34 2.83 0.79 -7.09
N THR A 35 1.58 0.69 -7.53
CA THR A 35 0.87 -0.57 -7.63
C THR A 35 1.63 -1.58 -8.48
N VAL A 36 2.05 -1.17 -9.68
CA VAL A 36 2.78 -2.04 -10.60
C VAL A 36 4.10 -2.51 -10.00
N LYS A 37 4.82 -1.61 -9.32
CA LYS A 37 6.11 -1.96 -8.71
C LYS A 37 5.96 -2.89 -7.51
N PHE A 38 4.94 -2.69 -6.68
CA PHE A 38 4.63 -3.62 -5.59
C PHE A 38 4.29 -5.01 -6.13
N LEU A 39 3.56 -5.06 -7.25
CA LEU A 39 3.21 -6.34 -7.85
C LEU A 39 4.42 -7.06 -8.45
N GLU A 40 5.42 -6.35 -8.91
CA GLU A 40 6.68 -6.98 -9.31
C GLU A 40 7.30 -7.74 -8.15
N ILE A 41 7.28 -7.15 -6.95
CA ILE A 41 7.79 -7.81 -5.74
C ILE A 41 6.90 -8.99 -5.36
N CYS A 42 5.58 -8.83 -5.43
CA CYS A 42 4.65 -9.91 -5.13
C CYS A 42 4.82 -11.09 -6.09
N ASP A 43 5.00 -10.82 -7.38
CA ASP A 43 5.24 -11.87 -8.36
C ASP A 43 6.53 -12.64 -8.08
N LYS A 44 7.57 -11.92 -7.68
CA LYS A 44 8.87 -12.53 -7.38
C LYS A 44 8.86 -13.31 -6.07
N ASN A 45 8.17 -12.79 -5.05
CA ASN A 45 8.25 -13.29 -3.68
C ASN A 45 6.99 -14.02 -3.20
N ASP A 46 6.07 -14.32 -4.10
CA ASP A 46 4.82 -15.03 -3.78
C ASP A 46 3.94 -14.26 -2.79
N GLY A 47 3.82 -12.97 -3.00
CA GLY A 47 3.02 -12.10 -2.14
C GLY A 47 1.73 -11.63 -2.78
N TYR A 48 0.99 -10.81 -2.04
CA TYR A 48 -0.28 -10.23 -2.49
C TYR A 48 -0.34 -8.75 -2.16
N LEU A 49 -0.95 -7.99 -3.06
CA LEU A 49 -1.17 -6.55 -2.89
C LEU A 49 -2.65 -6.25 -2.77
N PHE A 50 -3.00 -5.49 -1.76
CA PHE A 50 -4.36 -5.01 -1.51
C PHE A 50 -4.33 -3.49 -1.60
N SER A 51 -5.08 -2.92 -2.54
CA SER A 51 -5.02 -1.49 -2.82
C SER A 51 -6.39 -0.85 -2.68
N VAL A 52 -6.41 0.34 -2.12
CA VAL A 52 -7.64 1.10 -1.85
C VAL A 52 -7.54 2.45 -2.55
N ASP A 53 -8.61 2.83 -3.23
CA ASP A 53 -8.73 4.18 -3.80
C ASP A 53 -10.20 4.55 -3.86
N ILE A 54 -10.49 5.83 -3.72
CA ILE A 54 -11.84 6.35 -3.83
C ILE A 54 -12.34 6.29 -5.28
N ASP A 55 -11.43 6.40 -6.23
CA ASP A 55 -11.74 6.27 -7.65
C ASP A 55 -11.64 4.81 -8.08
N ASP A 56 -12.35 4.46 -9.16
CA ASP A 56 -12.27 3.11 -9.70
C ASP A 56 -10.98 2.94 -10.49
N CYS A 57 -10.00 2.33 -9.85
CA CYS A 57 -8.70 2.03 -10.46
C CYS A 57 -8.58 0.56 -10.86
N SER A 58 -9.67 -0.17 -10.90
CA SER A 58 -9.67 -1.62 -11.11
C SER A 58 -9.06 -2.07 -12.43
N ASN A 59 -8.94 -1.15 -13.40
CA ASN A 59 -8.36 -1.45 -14.71
C ASN A 59 -6.85 -1.19 -14.81
N VAL A 60 -6.20 -0.80 -13.72
CA VAL A 60 -4.75 -0.54 -13.72
C VAL A 60 -3.98 -1.81 -14.11
N THR A 61 -4.40 -2.96 -13.62
CA THR A 61 -3.77 -4.23 -13.96
C THR A 61 -4.76 -5.37 -13.78
N LYS A 62 -4.44 -6.52 -14.38
CA LYS A 62 -5.22 -7.75 -14.21
C LYS A 62 -4.42 -8.83 -13.47
N ASN A 63 -3.37 -8.44 -12.80
CA ASN A 63 -2.55 -9.37 -12.03
C ASN A 63 -3.41 -10.03 -10.94
N LYS A 64 -3.36 -11.36 -10.87
CA LYS A 64 -4.18 -12.15 -9.93
C LYS A 64 -3.75 -11.99 -8.47
N ARG A 65 -2.57 -11.43 -8.23
CA ARG A 65 -2.06 -11.16 -6.88
C ARG A 65 -2.54 -9.81 -6.36
N TRP A 66 -3.37 -9.13 -7.11
CA TRP A 66 -3.89 -7.81 -6.78
C TRP A 66 -5.36 -7.86 -6.46
N LYS A 67 -5.73 -7.31 -5.30
CA LYS A 67 -7.13 -7.06 -4.95
C LYS A 67 -7.35 -5.57 -4.82
N PHE A 68 -8.23 -5.01 -5.64
CA PHE A 68 -8.59 -3.60 -5.58
C PHE A 68 -9.88 -3.41 -4.80
N ILE A 69 -9.87 -2.43 -3.88
CA ILE A 69 -11.02 -2.08 -3.05
C ILE A 69 -11.35 -0.61 -3.32
N LYS A 70 -12.51 -0.37 -3.93
CA LYS A 70 -12.98 1.00 -4.15
C LYS A 70 -13.62 1.51 -2.87
N SER A 71 -12.95 2.43 -2.17
CA SER A 71 -13.41 2.94 -0.89
C SER A 71 -12.58 4.14 -0.47
N ARG A 72 -13.11 4.91 0.47
CA ARG A 72 -12.28 5.83 1.24
C ARG A 72 -11.29 5.02 2.07
N ASP A 73 -10.11 5.58 2.27
CA ASP A 73 -9.06 4.91 3.05
C ASP A 73 -9.39 4.79 4.54
N ASP A 74 -10.37 5.56 5.02
CA ASP A 74 -10.82 5.53 6.42
C ASP A 74 -12.08 4.68 6.64
N ASN A 75 -12.53 3.96 5.64
CA ASN A 75 -13.60 2.97 5.85
C ASN A 75 -13.00 1.68 6.40
N PHE A 76 -12.56 1.74 7.65
CA PHE A 76 -11.78 0.68 8.28
C PHE A 76 -12.52 -0.66 8.32
N SER A 77 -13.82 -0.62 8.60
CA SER A 77 -14.64 -1.81 8.67
C SER A 77 -14.64 -2.58 7.34
N LEU A 78 -14.92 -1.88 6.25
CA LEU A 78 -14.92 -2.49 4.92
C LEU A 78 -13.54 -3.01 4.53
N ILE A 79 -12.52 -2.20 4.73
CA ILE A 79 -11.17 -2.54 4.31
C ILE A 79 -10.67 -3.76 5.09
N LYS A 80 -10.82 -3.75 6.42
CA LYS A 80 -10.30 -4.83 7.27
C LYS A 80 -10.95 -6.19 6.97
N THR A 81 -12.19 -6.21 6.49
CA THR A 81 -12.83 -7.47 6.10
C THR A 81 -12.34 -8.01 4.77
N ASN A 82 -11.59 -7.21 4.01
CA ASN A 82 -11.13 -7.55 2.66
C ASN A 82 -9.62 -7.70 2.54
N ILE A 83 -8.90 -7.62 3.64
CA ILE A 83 -7.44 -7.74 3.67
C ILE A 83 -7.03 -8.80 4.71
N PRO A 84 -5.79 -9.31 4.62
CA PRO A 84 -5.28 -10.23 5.64
C PRO A 84 -5.18 -9.56 7.00
N LYS A 85 -5.22 -10.37 8.05
CA LYS A 85 -5.07 -9.89 9.42
C LYS A 85 -3.63 -9.56 9.78
N LYS A 86 -2.67 -9.92 8.93
CA LYS A 86 -1.26 -9.65 9.11
C LYS A 86 -0.70 -9.04 7.83
N LEU A 87 -0.13 -7.86 7.98
CA LEU A 87 0.48 -7.12 6.88
C LEU A 87 1.96 -6.94 7.13
N ASP A 88 2.74 -6.96 6.05
CA ASP A 88 4.17 -6.69 6.12
C ASP A 88 4.48 -5.24 5.80
N ILE A 89 3.66 -4.62 4.96
CA ILE A 89 3.86 -3.25 4.50
C ILE A 89 2.51 -2.54 4.43
N ILE A 90 2.49 -1.32 4.94
CA ILE A 90 1.39 -0.38 4.72
C ILE A 90 1.98 0.84 4.04
N PHE A 91 1.54 1.10 2.82
CA PHE A 91 1.99 2.24 2.03
C PHE A 91 0.88 3.27 1.92
N ILE A 92 1.14 4.48 2.39
CA ILE A 92 0.15 5.56 2.41
C ILE A 92 0.59 6.62 1.41
N ASP A 93 -0.15 6.73 0.31
CA ASP A 93 0.09 7.71 -0.74
C ASP A 93 -1.20 8.45 -1.05
N THR A 94 -1.65 9.24 -0.11
CA THR A 94 -2.86 10.03 -0.24
C THR A 94 -2.55 11.48 0.09
N LEU A 95 -3.28 12.39 -0.57
CA LEU A 95 -3.13 13.82 -0.32
C LEU A 95 -3.96 14.21 0.90
N HIS A 96 -3.50 13.80 2.08
CA HIS A 96 -4.19 14.11 3.33
C HIS A 96 -3.29 14.88 4.27
N GLU A 97 -3.93 15.66 5.11
CA GLU A 97 -3.22 16.35 6.18
C GLU A 97 -2.73 15.35 7.24
N ALA A 98 -1.77 15.78 8.04
CA ALA A 98 -1.14 14.92 9.04
C ALA A 98 -2.13 14.29 10.02
N LYS A 99 -3.19 15.00 10.36
CA LYS A 99 -4.22 14.48 11.27
C LYS A 99 -4.91 13.24 10.69
N HIS A 100 -5.20 13.25 9.39
CA HIS A 100 -5.82 12.10 8.73
C HIS A 100 -4.86 10.92 8.67
N VAL A 101 -3.59 11.17 8.36
CA VAL A 101 -2.57 10.12 8.33
C VAL A 101 -2.41 9.46 9.70
N LYS A 102 -2.42 10.24 10.78
CA LYS A 102 -2.38 9.69 12.14
C LYS A 102 -3.56 8.77 12.42
N LYS A 103 -4.75 9.14 11.95
CA LYS A 103 -5.94 8.31 12.09
C LYS A 103 -5.80 6.99 11.34
N ILE A 104 -5.26 7.04 10.13
CA ILE A 104 -5.00 5.86 9.32
C ILE A 104 -4.01 4.93 10.04
N ILE A 105 -2.90 5.48 10.48
CA ILE A 105 -1.87 4.68 11.18
C ILE A 105 -2.45 4.05 12.43
N TYR A 106 -3.17 4.82 13.24
CA TYR A 106 -3.78 4.33 14.48
C TYR A 106 -4.68 3.11 14.24
N ASN A 107 -5.43 3.12 13.14
CA ASN A 107 -6.38 2.05 12.86
C ASN A 107 -5.78 0.83 12.19
N TYR A 108 -4.62 0.96 11.54
CA TYR A 108 -4.03 -0.17 10.79
C TYR A 108 -2.75 -0.72 11.39
N TYR A 109 -2.06 0.02 12.27
CA TYR A 109 -0.72 -0.40 12.70
C TYR A 109 -0.71 -1.76 13.41
N ASN A 110 -1.80 -2.11 14.10
CA ASN A 110 -1.87 -3.38 14.81
C ASN A 110 -2.02 -4.59 13.88
N LEU A 111 -2.25 -4.37 12.61
CA LEU A 111 -2.24 -5.43 11.60
C LEU A 111 -0.83 -5.70 11.08
N LEU A 112 0.13 -4.85 11.43
CA LEU A 112 1.48 -4.96 10.91
C LEU A 112 2.26 -6.05 11.65
N ASN A 113 2.91 -6.92 10.90
CA ASN A 113 3.80 -7.93 11.46
C ASN A 113 5.00 -7.30 12.14
N VAL A 114 5.57 -8.00 13.11
CA VAL A 114 6.85 -7.60 13.71
C VAL A 114 7.88 -7.52 12.59
N GLY A 115 8.60 -6.40 12.53
CA GLY A 115 9.55 -6.14 11.44
C GLY A 115 8.92 -5.60 10.17
N GLY A 116 7.61 -5.34 10.16
CA GLY A 116 6.94 -4.72 9.03
C GLY A 116 7.20 -3.22 8.95
N TYR A 117 6.78 -2.62 7.84
CA TYR A 117 7.04 -1.22 7.56
C TYR A 117 5.77 -0.44 7.26
N ILE A 118 5.70 0.79 7.75
CA ILE A 118 4.74 1.78 7.28
C ILE A 118 5.53 2.84 6.54
N PHE A 119 5.18 3.05 5.27
CA PHE A 119 5.80 4.06 4.44
C PHE A 119 4.77 5.11 4.06
N ILE A 120 5.09 6.37 4.29
CA ILE A 120 4.19 7.48 4.03
C ILE A 120 4.83 8.38 2.99
N ASP A 121 4.12 8.60 1.89
CA ASP A 121 4.61 9.46 0.82
C ASP A 121 3.78 10.73 0.77
N ASP A 122 4.47 11.85 0.71
CA ASP A 122 3.96 13.18 0.38
C ASP A 122 2.77 13.66 1.23
N ILE A 123 3.00 13.76 2.52
CA ILE A 123 1.99 14.31 3.44
C ILE A 123 2.26 15.75 3.83
N SER A 124 3.18 16.40 3.16
CA SER A 124 3.79 17.65 3.63
C SER A 124 2.99 18.89 3.25
N HIS A 125 1.74 18.83 3.10
CA HIS A 125 1.01 20.03 2.71
C HIS A 125 -0.15 20.34 3.64
#